data_18a79441f9a1592df4db8dc5eb2cacfb
#
_entry.id   18a79441f9a1592df4db8dc5eb2cacfb
#
_cell.length_a   1.000
_cell.length_b   1.000
_cell.length_c   1.000
_cell.angle_alpha   90.00
_cell.angle_beta   90.00
_cell.angle_gamma   90.00
#
_symmetry.space_group_name_H-M   'P 1'
#
loop_
_entity.id
_entity.type
_entity.pdbx_description
1 polymer ?
#
loop_
_entity_poly.entity_id
_entity_poly.type
_entity_poly.pdbx_seq_one_letter_code
_entity_poly.pdbx_strand_id
1 'polypeptide(L)'
;MSAALLHSLGASLVALLLLTWGGNLACQLLLRWSGLRAARSAEAADDEATKTPRVGRVIGHLERLAIAGGLVVGVWEVLVAVVALKSVARFKDLEEKLNAEYFLVGSLFSVLWAVLVTFAWRAYDAQWGLDLAASLPGL
;
A
#
# COMPACT_ATOMS: atom_id res chain seq x y z
N MET A 1 -1.47 27.13 -18.92
CA MET A 1 -1.48 26.28 -17.70
C MET A 1 -0.53 26.90 -16.69
N SER A 2 -0.97 27.12 -15.45
CA SER A 2 -0.08 27.64 -14.41
C SER A 2 0.98 26.59 -14.02
N ALA A 3 2.19 27.03 -13.66
CA ALA A 3 3.26 26.13 -13.24
C ALA A 3 2.81 25.26 -12.05
N ALA A 4 2.07 25.83 -11.09
CA ALA A 4 1.50 25.11 -9.95
C ALA A 4 0.59 23.95 -10.38
N LEU A 5 -0.22 24.13 -11.41
CA LEU A 5 -1.09 23.07 -11.93
C LEU A 5 -0.30 21.91 -12.55
N LEU A 6 0.80 22.21 -13.25
CA LEU A 6 1.71 21.20 -13.79
C LEU A 6 2.39 20.41 -12.66
N HIS A 7 2.83 21.09 -11.59
CA HIS A 7 3.42 20.45 -10.42
C HIS A 7 2.43 19.53 -9.71
N SER A 8 1.19 19.98 -9.47
CA SER A 8 0.16 19.16 -8.83
C SER A 8 -0.20 17.92 -9.65
N LEU A 9 -0.40 18.07 -10.96
CA LEU A 9 -0.71 16.94 -11.85
C LEU A 9 0.46 15.95 -11.94
N GLY A 10 1.69 16.47 -12.11
CA GLY A 10 2.87 15.64 -12.16
C GLY A 10 3.11 14.87 -10.86
N ALA A 11 3.02 15.55 -9.73
CA ALA A 11 3.17 14.95 -8.41
C ALA A 11 2.09 13.88 -8.13
N SER A 12 0.83 14.15 -8.51
CA SER A 12 -0.26 13.20 -8.35
C SER A 12 -0.05 11.94 -9.20
N LEU A 13 0.40 12.10 -10.44
CA LEU A 13 0.72 10.97 -11.31
C LEU A 13 1.86 10.10 -10.73
N VAL A 14 2.95 10.74 -10.28
CA VAL A 14 4.07 10.05 -9.64
C VAL A 14 3.62 9.34 -8.37
N ALA A 15 2.83 9.99 -7.52
CA ALA A 15 2.29 9.37 -6.31
C ALA A 15 1.43 8.14 -6.62
N LEU A 16 0.55 8.20 -7.62
CA LEU A 16 -0.23 7.05 -8.07
C LEU A 16 0.64 5.89 -8.57
N LEU A 17 1.68 6.18 -9.34
CA LEU A 17 2.62 5.16 -9.79
C LEU A 17 3.40 4.54 -8.63
N LEU A 18 3.82 5.34 -7.64
CA LEU A 18 4.50 4.86 -6.45
C LEU A 18 3.59 4.03 -5.54
N LEU A 19 2.32 4.42 -5.40
CA LEU A 19 1.33 3.67 -4.62
C LEU A 19 1.03 2.31 -5.26
N THR A 20 0.89 2.27 -6.59
CA THR A 20 0.55 1.04 -7.31
C THR A 20 1.79 0.17 -7.55
N TRP A 21 2.65 0.55 -8.46
CA TRP A 21 3.79 -0.26 -8.90
C TRP A 21 4.96 -0.20 -7.93
N GLY A 22 5.29 1.01 -7.45
CA GLY A 22 6.38 1.19 -6.50
C GLY A 22 6.16 0.41 -5.22
N GLY A 23 4.96 0.44 -4.65
CA GLY A 23 4.63 -0.30 -3.44
C GLY A 23 4.72 -1.83 -3.62
N ASN A 24 4.33 -2.34 -4.79
CA ASN A 24 4.47 -3.76 -5.07
C ASN A 24 5.94 -4.19 -5.24
N LEU A 25 6.73 -3.39 -5.95
CA LEU A 25 8.16 -3.65 -6.12
C LEU A 25 8.91 -3.56 -4.79
N ALA A 26 8.66 -2.53 -4.00
CA ALA A 26 9.29 -2.32 -2.72
C ALA A 26 8.96 -3.44 -1.72
N CYS A 27 7.70 -3.89 -1.68
CA CYS A 27 7.29 -5.02 -0.85
C CYS A 27 7.98 -6.32 -1.28
N GLN A 28 8.10 -6.59 -2.58
CA GLN A 28 8.82 -7.76 -3.09
C GLN A 28 10.31 -7.73 -2.75
N LEU A 29 10.95 -6.57 -2.82
CA LEU A 29 12.35 -6.39 -2.47
C LEU A 29 12.58 -6.64 -0.98
N LEU A 30 11.71 -6.07 -0.13
CA LEU A 30 11.77 -6.29 1.32
C LEU A 30 11.65 -7.77 1.67
N LEU A 31 10.66 -8.46 1.11
CA LEU A 31 10.42 -9.88 1.36
C LEU A 31 11.55 -10.78 0.82
N ARG A 32 12.23 -10.36 -0.25
CA ARG A 32 13.44 -11.05 -0.72
C ARG A 32 14.60 -10.84 0.24
N TRP A 33 14.78 -9.63 0.72
CA TRP A 33 15.90 -9.24 1.60
C TRP A 33 15.79 -9.87 2.99
N SER A 34 14.55 -10.00 3.49
CA SER A 34 14.27 -10.65 4.79
C SER A 34 14.41 -12.17 4.78
N GLY A 35 14.60 -12.81 3.62
CA GLY A 35 14.66 -14.27 3.48
C GLY A 35 13.30 -14.98 3.64
N LEU A 36 12.25 -14.29 4.07
CA LEU A 36 10.91 -14.84 4.28
C LEU A 36 10.31 -15.45 3.01
N ARG A 37 10.65 -14.90 1.86
CA ARG A 37 10.19 -15.43 0.58
C ARG A 37 10.82 -16.79 0.26
N ALA A 38 12.10 -16.96 0.54
CA ALA A 38 12.80 -18.23 0.32
C ALA A 38 12.30 -19.31 1.28
N ALA A 39 12.09 -18.96 2.56
CA ALA A 39 11.55 -19.87 3.57
C ALA A 39 10.13 -20.34 3.17
N ARG A 40 9.25 -19.43 2.75
CA ARG A 40 7.90 -19.77 2.32
C ARG A 40 7.88 -20.63 1.04
N SER A 41 8.80 -20.38 0.10
CA SER A 41 8.89 -21.19 -1.14
C SER A 41 9.38 -22.60 -0.86
N ALA A 42 10.19 -22.81 0.16
CA ALA A 42 10.65 -24.12 0.57
C ALA A 42 9.52 -24.95 1.23
N GLU A 43 8.65 -24.31 2.03
CA GLU A 43 7.46 -24.97 2.60
C GLU A 43 6.35 -25.22 1.55
N ALA A 44 6.13 -24.28 0.63
CA ALA A 44 5.10 -24.39 -0.39
C ALA A 44 5.40 -25.42 -1.49
N ALA A 45 6.59 -26.01 -1.51
CA ALA A 45 6.90 -27.12 -2.42
C ALA A 45 6.13 -28.41 -2.08
N ASP A 46 5.55 -28.48 -0.86
CA ASP A 46 4.72 -29.61 -0.40
C ASP A 46 3.20 -29.36 -0.53
N ASP A 47 2.76 -28.13 -0.81
CA ASP A 47 1.34 -27.77 -0.89
C ASP A 47 1.03 -27.02 -2.19
N GLU A 48 0.54 -27.73 -3.19
CA GLU A 48 -0.01 -27.21 -4.45
C GLU A 48 -1.38 -26.54 -4.21
N ALA A 49 -1.41 -25.41 -3.51
CA ALA A 49 -2.61 -24.61 -3.32
C ALA A 49 -2.58 -23.34 -4.17
N THR A 50 -3.16 -23.47 -5.35
CA THR A 50 -3.83 -22.49 -6.23
C THR A 50 -4.18 -21.15 -5.55
N LYS A 51 -3.23 -20.25 -5.36
CA LYS A 51 -3.55 -18.83 -5.14
C LYS A 51 -3.01 -18.02 -6.31
N THR A 52 -3.93 -17.56 -7.16
CA THR A 52 -3.61 -16.74 -8.33
C THR A 52 -2.85 -15.46 -7.90
N PRO A 53 -1.57 -15.31 -8.26
CA PRO A 53 -0.74 -14.16 -7.83
C PRO A 53 -1.29 -12.80 -8.28
N ARG A 54 -2.20 -12.80 -9.26
CA ARG A 54 -2.86 -11.61 -9.80
C ARG A 54 -3.83 -10.96 -8.82
N VAL A 55 -4.68 -11.75 -8.16
CA VAL A 55 -5.71 -11.25 -7.23
C VAL A 55 -5.08 -10.54 -6.04
N GLY A 56 -4.03 -11.12 -5.45
CA GLY A 56 -3.30 -10.50 -4.35
C GLY A 56 -2.67 -9.15 -4.69
N ARG A 57 -2.19 -8.98 -5.93
CA ARG A 57 -1.66 -7.69 -6.39
C ARG A 57 -2.74 -6.63 -6.54
N VAL A 58 -3.88 -6.99 -7.13
CA VAL A 58 -5.02 -6.07 -7.29
C VAL A 58 -5.53 -5.62 -5.92
N ILE A 59 -5.71 -6.54 -4.98
CA ILE A 59 -6.11 -6.22 -3.60
C ILE A 59 -5.10 -5.26 -2.95
N GLY A 60 -3.80 -5.52 -3.08
CA GLY A 60 -2.77 -4.63 -2.54
C GLY A 60 -2.77 -3.22 -3.16
N HIS A 61 -3.11 -3.08 -4.44
CA HIS A 61 -3.28 -1.76 -5.07
C HIS A 61 -4.50 -1.03 -4.51
N LEU A 62 -5.64 -1.72 -4.41
CA LEU A 62 -6.88 -1.15 -3.87
C LEU A 62 -6.72 -0.71 -2.42
N GLU A 63 -6.08 -1.51 -1.58
CA GLU A 63 -5.77 -1.18 -0.19
C GLU A 63 -4.95 0.11 -0.08
N ARG A 64 -3.86 0.23 -0.84
CA ARG A 64 -3.00 1.43 -0.82
C ARG A 64 -3.72 2.66 -1.33
N LEU A 65 -4.53 2.53 -2.39
CA LEU A 65 -5.34 3.63 -2.90
C LEU A 65 -6.43 4.07 -1.93
N ALA A 66 -7.07 3.11 -1.24
CA ALA A 66 -8.07 3.41 -0.21
C ALA A 66 -7.44 4.16 0.98
N ILE A 67 -6.27 3.70 1.46
CA ILE A 67 -5.53 4.38 2.53
C ILE A 67 -5.13 5.80 2.10
N ALA A 68 -4.54 5.94 0.91
CA ALA A 68 -4.14 7.24 0.38
C ALA A 68 -5.33 8.19 0.25
N GLY A 69 -6.43 7.72 -0.34
CA GLY A 69 -7.68 8.49 -0.47
C GLY A 69 -8.24 8.93 0.89
N GLY A 70 -8.33 8.02 1.85
CA GLY A 70 -8.77 8.33 3.21
C GLY A 70 -7.90 9.39 3.88
N LEU A 71 -6.58 9.27 3.78
CA LEU A 71 -5.64 10.24 4.36
C LEU A 71 -5.73 11.62 3.68
N VAL A 72 -5.95 11.67 2.36
CA VAL A 72 -6.11 12.93 1.62
C VAL A 72 -7.39 13.65 2.03
N VAL A 73 -8.49 12.92 2.19
CA VAL A 73 -9.79 13.47 2.62
C VAL A 73 -9.86 13.72 4.13
N GLY A 74 -8.88 13.25 4.91
CA GLY A 74 -8.85 13.43 6.37
C GLY A 74 -9.60 12.36 7.16
N VAL A 75 -10.05 11.28 6.52
CA VAL A 75 -10.76 10.15 7.15
C VAL A 75 -9.76 9.07 7.55
N TRP A 76 -9.21 9.19 8.74
CA TRP A 76 -8.19 8.26 9.28
C TRP A 76 -8.73 6.86 9.56
N GLU A 77 -10.02 6.73 9.78
CA GLU A 77 -10.74 5.48 10.05
C GLU A 77 -10.60 4.49 8.88
N VAL A 78 -10.38 4.97 7.66
CA VAL A 78 -10.13 4.13 6.48
C VAL A 78 -8.90 3.25 6.68
N LEU A 79 -7.85 3.76 7.31
CA LEU A 79 -6.64 3.01 7.61
C LEU A 79 -6.95 1.83 8.54
N VAL A 80 -7.70 2.07 9.60
CA VAL A 80 -8.11 1.03 10.56
C VAL A 80 -9.03 0.02 9.87
N ALA A 81 -9.99 0.47 9.08
CA ALA A 81 -10.91 -0.39 8.35
C ALA A 81 -10.19 -1.31 7.35
N VAL A 82 -9.23 -0.79 6.59
CA VAL A 82 -8.44 -1.58 5.63
C VAL A 82 -7.60 -2.64 6.34
N VAL A 83 -6.94 -2.28 7.44
CA VAL A 83 -6.14 -3.24 8.24
C VAL A 83 -7.04 -4.31 8.84
N ALA A 84 -8.20 -3.95 9.40
CA ALA A 84 -9.16 -4.90 9.98
C ALA A 84 -9.71 -5.86 8.93
N LEU A 85 -10.18 -5.35 7.79
CA LEU A 85 -10.68 -6.19 6.68
C LEU A 85 -9.62 -7.16 6.17
N LYS A 86 -8.38 -6.69 6.03
CA LYS A 86 -7.25 -7.52 5.59
C LYS A 86 -6.96 -8.65 6.59
N SER A 87 -6.99 -8.35 7.89
CA SER A 87 -6.76 -9.33 8.95
C SER A 87 -7.86 -10.40 8.96
N VAL A 88 -9.12 -9.99 8.83
CA VAL A 88 -10.26 -10.92 8.77
C VAL A 88 -10.20 -11.80 7.51
N ALA A 89 -9.91 -11.19 6.34
CA ALA A 89 -9.83 -11.92 5.08
C ALA A 89 -8.71 -12.97 5.05
N ARG A 90 -7.68 -12.79 5.87
CA ARG A 90 -6.49 -13.66 5.94
C ARG A 90 -6.38 -14.44 7.25
N PHE A 91 -7.47 -14.57 8.01
CA PHE A 91 -7.46 -15.21 9.33
C PHE A 91 -6.84 -16.62 9.30
N LYS A 92 -7.15 -17.43 8.28
CA LYS A 92 -6.58 -18.78 8.11
C LYS A 92 -5.07 -18.79 7.86
N ASP A 93 -4.54 -17.76 7.16
CA ASP A 93 -3.10 -17.65 6.90
C ASP A 93 -2.32 -17.29 8.19
N LEU A 94 -3.00 -16.80 9.24
CA LEU A 94 -2.41 -16.44 10.53
C LEU A 94 -2.26 -17.63 11.49
N GLU A 95 -2.88 -18.76 11.21
CA GLU A 95 -2.76 -19.98 12.02
C GLU A 95 -1.38 -20.63 11.89
N GLU A 96 -0.72 -20.47 10.73
CA GLU A 96 0.63 -20.95 10.50
C GLU A 96 1.67 -19.85 10.75
N LYS A 97 2.63 -20.11 11.62
CA LYS A 97 3.61 -19.10 12.07
C LYS A 97 4.35 -18.40 10.92
N LEU A 98 4.84 -19.15 9.95
CA LEU A 98 5.61 -18.59 8.83
C LEU A 98 4.72 -17.74 7.89
N ASN A 99 3.49 -18.18 7.65
CA ASN A 99 2.50 -17.44 6.87
C ASN A 99 2.07 -16.16 7.60
N ALA A 100 1.92 -16.21 8.94
CA ALA A 100 1.61 -15.06 9.77
C ALA A 100 2.74 -14.00 9.70
N GLU A 101 3.99 -14.40 9.84
CA GLU A 101 5.15 -13.50 9.75
C GLU A 101 5.24 -12.86 8.37
N TYR A 102 5.12 -13.64 7.31
CA TYR A 102 5.12 -13.14 5.92
C TYR A 102 3.99 -12.14 5.68
N PHE A 103 2.79 -12.46 6.15
CA PHE A 103 1.62 -11.60 6.03
C PHE A 103 1.78 -10.29 6.81
N LEU A 104 2.23 -10.37 8.07
CA LEU A 104 2.43 -9.19 8.92
C LEU A 104 3.46 -8.24 8.33
N VAL A 105 4.63 -8.73 7.96
CA VAL A 105 5.70 -7.91 7.39
C VAL A 105 5.23 -7.26 6.08
N GLY A 106 4.63 -8.02 5.17
CA GLY A 106 4.13 -7.49 3.91
C GLY A 106 3.00 -6.48 4.09
N SER A 107 2.08 -6.73 5.04
CA SER A 107 0.95 -5.84 5.32
C SER A 107 1.38 -4.54 5.97
N LEU A 108 2.18 -4.60 7.03
CA LEU A 108 2.68 -3.41 7.72
C LEU A 108 3.52 -2.54 6.79
N PHE A 109 4.39 -3.17 6.00
CA PHE A 109 5.18 -2.44 5.00
C PHE A 109 4.29 -1.76 3.95
N SER A 110 3.27 -2.44 3.45
CA SER A 110 2.33 -1.88 2.46
C SER A 110 1.57 -0.67 3.00
N VAL A 111 1.10 -0.73 4.25
CA VAL A 111 0.44 0.39 4.94
C VAL A 111 1.42 1.55 5.13
N LEU A 112 2.61 1.26 5.64
CA LEU A 112 3.64 2.28 5.87
C LEU A 112 4.03 2.98 4.55
N TRP A 113 4.20 2.22 3.49
CA TRP A 113 4.48 2.74 2.16
C TRP A 113 3.38 3.70 1.66
N ALA A 114 2.10 3.30 1.80
CA ALA A 114 0.97 4.14 1.40
C ALA A 114 0.94 5.45 2.20
N VAL A 115 1.16 5.38 3.51
CA VAL A 115 1.22 6.56 4.39
C VAL A 115 2.37 7.48 3.98
N LEU A 116 3.58 6.95 3.82
CA LEU A 116 4.77 7.73 3.45
C LEU A 116 4.60 8.43 2.09
N VAL A 117 4.14 7.71 1.07
CA VAL A 117 3.94 8.29 -0.26
C VAL A 117 2.87 9.37 -0.22
N THR A 118 1.78 9.16 0.53
CA THR A 118 0.70 10.15 0.65
C THR A 118 1.18 11.41 1.36
N PHE A 119 1.92 11.30 2.47
CA PHE A 119 2.47 12.46 3.16
C PHE A 119 3.54 13.19 2.33
N ALA A 120 4.41 12.47 1.63
CA ALA A 120 5.38 13.07 0.73
C ALA A 120 4.71 13.85 -0.41
N TRP A 121 3.64 13.28 -0.99
CA TRP A 121 2.84 13.96 -1.99
C TRP A 121 2.17 15.22 -1.43
N ARG A 122 1.54 15.14 -0.25
CA ARG A 122 0.91 16.30 0.39
C ARG A 122 1.92 17.41 0.67
N ALA A 123 3.09 17.08 1.21
CA ALA A 123 4.14 18.05 1.49
C ALA A 123 4.65 18.73 0.21
N TYR A 124 4.82 17.97 -0.86
CA TYR A 124 5.24 18.50 -2.15
C TYR A 124 4.18 19.42 -2.76
N ASP A 125 2.91 18.96 -2.77
CA ASP A 125 1.80 19.71 -3.38
C ASP A 125 1.50 21.00 -2.61
N ALA A 126 1.63 21.01 -1.30
CA ALA A 126 1.49 22.20 -0.46
C ALA A 126 2.58 23.26 -0.71
N GLN A 127 3.80 22.83 -1.09
CA GLN A 127 4.92 23.75 -1.34
C GLN A 127 4.97 24.26 -2.78
N TRP A 128 4.71 23.41 -3.74
CA TRP A 128 4.94 23.68 -5.16
C TRP A 128 3.70 23.56 -6.05
N GLY A 129 2.64 22.98 -5.51
CA GLY A 129 1.40 22.72 -6.21
C GLY A 129 0.25 23.66 -5.86
N LEU A 130 -0.97 23.16 -6.01
CA LEU A 130 -2.22 23.87 -5.74
C LEU A 130 -2.76 23.62 -4.32
N ASP A 131 -2.04 22.86 -3.51
CA ASP A 131 -2.49 22.37 -2.19
C ASP A 131 -3.87 21.69 -2.26
N LEU A 132 -3.95 20.68 -3.12
CA LEU A 132 -5.20 19.96 -3.39
C LEU A 132 -5.81 19.35 -2.13
N ALA A 133 -4.96 18.88 -1.21
CA ALA A 133 -5.45 18.30 0.04
C ALA A 133 -6.17 19.33 0.92
N ALA A 134 -5.70 20.58 0.97
CA ALA A 134 -6.36 21.65 1.71
C ALA A 134 -7.62 22.18 1.00
N SER A 135 -7.72 22.00 -0.31
CA SER A 135 -8.90 22.41 -1.10
C SER A 135 -10.08 21.45 -0.99
N LEU A 136 -9.84 20.21 -0.51
CA LEU A 136 -10.89 19.24 -0.29
C LEU A 136 -11.58 19.53 1.05
N PRO A 137 -12.92 19.70 1.09
CA PRO A 137 -13.61 19.84 2.35
C PRO A 137 -13.39 18.57 3.18
N GLY A 138 -12.84 18.72 4.37
CA GLY A 138 -12.84 17.65 5.35
C GLY A 138 -14.28 17.24 5.66
N LEU A 139 -14.62 16.00 5.34
CA LEU A 139 -15.89 15.39 5.70
C LEU A 139 -15.94 15.11 7.21
#